data_de12d58d0c8b113fa0323a945b568e0a
#
_entry.id   de12d58d0c8b113fa0323a945b568e0a
#
_cell.length_a   1.000
_cell.length_b   1.000
_cell.length_c   1.000
_cell.angle_alpha   90.00
_cell.angle_beta   90.00
_cell.angle_gamma   90.00
#
_symmetry.space_group_name_H-M   'P 1'
#
loop_
_entity.id
_entity.type
_entity.pdbx_description
1 polymer ?
#
loop_
_entity_poly.entity_id
_entity_poly.type
_entity_poly.pdbx_seq_one_letter_code
_entity_poly.pdbx_strand_id
1 'polypeptide(L)'
;MKKRIKKGSMTIEAALLMPLLLLVVMITLYLFFYVHNKVWLTAAAYEAALDGSMETARPEGKSRDKALKKGKELGNTGFYESKNLKLQVCEEKKVQVTYDLDMFSVYGGFNSHLQVKGSVKVIKPVTWIRKVKGLSEVSNKLKG
;
A
#
# COMPACT_ATOMS: atom_id res chain seq x y z
N MET A 1 29.18 32.67 49.38
CA MET A 1 27.74 32.66 48.98
C MET A 1 27.41 31.36 48.23
N LYS A 2 26.51 30.54 48.79
CA LYS A 2 26.27 29.16 48.37
C LYS A 2 25.39 29.09 47.10
N LYS A 3 25.88 28.46 46.02
CA LYS A 3 25.15 28.04 44.82
C LYS A 3 24.12 26.94 45.16
N ARG A 4 23.02 27.25 45.81
CA ARG A 4 21.97 26.27 46.15
C ARG A 4 20.74 26.32 45.23
N ILE A 5 20.69 27.25 44.28
CA ILE A 5 19.51 27.52 43.47
C ILE A 5 19.42 26.65 42.22
N LYS A 6 20.48 25.96 41.81
CA LYS A 6 20.52 25.21 40.53
C LYS A 6 19.85 23.83 40.52
N LYS A 7 19.69 23.16 41.67
CA LYS A 7 19.13 21.81 41.73
C LYS A 7 17.61 21.74 41.58
N GLY A 8 16.89 22.77 42.07
CA GLY A 8 15.43 22.85 41.94
C GLY A 8 14.94 23.22 40.53
N SER A 9 15.71 24.08 39.83
CA SER A 9 15.41 24.49 38.47
C SER A 9 15.53 23.31 37.49
N MET A 10 16.57 22.47 37.62
CA MET A 10 16.79 21.31 36.78
C MET A 10 15.67 20.26 36.88
N THR A 11 15.11 20.06 38.05
CA THR A 11 13.99 19.10 38.24
C THR A 11 12.70 19.60 37.63
N ILE A 12 12.44 20.91 37.68
CA ILE A 12 11.26 21.52 37.07
C ILE A 12 11.38 21.50 35.53
N GLU A 13 12.57 21.81 35.01
CA GLU A 13 12.86 21.76 33.58
C GLU A 13 12.73 20.33 33.05
N ALA A 14 13.25 19.30 33.74
CA ALA A 14 13.11 17.91 33.38
C ALA A 14 11.64 17.44 33.42
N ALA A 15 10.87 17.89 34.43
CA ALA A 15 9.45 17.56 34.55
C ALA A 15 8.60 18.13 33.41
N LEU A 16 8.97 19.28 32.86
CA LEU A 16 8.32 19.91 31.70
C LEU A 16 8.77 19.29 30.38
N LEU A 17 10.05 18.90 30.24
CA LEU A 17 10.60 18.31 29.03
C LEU A 17 10.16 16.85 28.81
N MET A 18 10.00 16.05 29.88
CA MET A 18 9.63 14.64 29.77
C MET A 18 8.31 14.39 29.04
N PRO A 19 7.20 15.07 29.35
CA PRO A 19 5.95 14.89 28.60
C PRO A 19 6.09 15.25 27.12
N LEU A 20 6.85 16.30 26.82
CA LEU A 20 7.09 16.74 25.44
C LEU A 20 7.92 15.72 24.66
N LEU A 21 8.97 15.16 25.25
CA LEU A 21 9.77 14.10 24.65
C LEU A 21 8.93 12.84 24.40
N LEU A 22 8.11 12.42 25.37
CA LEU A 22 7.21 11.29 25.22
C LEU A 22 6.21 11.52 24.07
N LEU A 23 5.66 12.72 23.94
CA LEU A 23 4.76 13.08 22.86
C LEU A 23 5.45 12.97 21.51
N VAL A 24 6.68 13.47 21.37
CA VAL A 24 7.47 13.37 20.13
C VAL A 24 7.74 11.91 19.76
N VAL A 25 8.12 11.08 20.73
CA VAL A 25 8.35 9.65 20.52
C VAL A 25 7.08 8.95 20.05
N MET A 26 5.94 9.25 20.67
CA MET A 26 4.67 8.63 20.31
C MET A 26 4.20 9.03 18.90
N ILE A 27 4.35 10.30 18.54
CA ILE A 27 4.04 10.75 17.17
C ILE A 27 4.96 10.06 16.17
N THR A 28 6.24 9.93 16.47
CA THR A 28 7.21 9.26 15.59
C THR A 28 6.85 7.80 15.37
N LEU A 29 6.47 7.08 16.44
CA LEU A 29 6.02 5.68 16.34
C LEU A 29 4.74 5.56 15.50
N TYR A 30 3.76 6.45 15.73
CA TYR A 30 2.53 6.47 14.94
C TYR A 30 2.82 6.66 13.43
N LEU A 31 3.66 7.64 13.09
CA LEU A 31 4.06 7.89 11.71
C LEU A 31 4.80 6.69 11.10
N PHE A 32 5.64 6.04 11.89
CA PHE A 32 6.35 4.83 11.45
C PHE A 32 5.37 3.72 11.07
N PHE A 33 4.40 3.41 11.93
CA PHE A 33 3.39 2.39 11.62
C PHE A 33 2.50 2.79 10.45
N TYR A 34 2.15 4.06 10.33
CA TYR A 34 1.39 4.57 9.19
C TYR A 34 2.13 4.34 7.87
N VAL A 35 3.39 4.73 7.79
CA VAL A 35 4.22 4.56 6.59
C VAL A 35 4.43 3.08 6.29
N HIS A 36 4.72 2.27 7.30
CA HIS A 36 4.89 0.83 7.16
C HIS A 36 3.64 0.17 6.56
N ASN A 37 2.47 0.41 7.14
CA ASN A 37 1.21 -0.14 6.64
C ASN A 37 0.91 0.33 5.21
N LYS A 38 1.17 1.60 4.90
CA LYS A 38 0.99 2.17 3.56
C LYS A 38 1.87 1.51 2.52
N VAL A 39 3.16 1.33 2.82
CA VAL A 39 4.12 0.69 1.90
C VAL A 39 3.74 -0.76 1.66
N TRP A 40 3.43 -1.50 2.72
CA TRP A 40 3.01 -2.90 2.62
C TRP A 40 1.75 -3.06 1.77
N LEU A 41 0.70 -2.29 2.06
CA LEU A 41 -0.55 -2.35 1.30
C LEU A 41 -0.37 -1.91 -0.15
N THR A 42 0.53 -0.96 -0.42
CA THR A 42 0.86 -0.56 -1.79
C THR A 42 1.51 -1.71 -2.55
N ALA A 43 2.49 -2.37 -1.97
CA ALA A 43 3.14 -3.54 -2.56
C ALA A 43 2.13 -4.68 -2.79
N ALA A 44 1.30 -4.98 -1.80
CA ALA A 44 0.27 -6.01 -1.87
C ALA A 44 -0.78 -5.71 -2.97
N ALA A 45 -1.18 -4.43 -3.13
CA ALA A 45 -2.12 -4.02 -4.17
C ALA A 45 -1.56 -4.23 -5.58
N TYR A 46 -0.29 -3.87 -5.79
CA TYR A 46 0.37 -4.10 -7.08
C TYR A 46 0.62 -5.57 -7.36
N GLU A 47 1.05 -6.34 -6.37
CA GLU A 47 1.26 -7.79 -6.52
C GLU A 47 -0.05 -8.51 -6.87
N ALA A 48 -1.13 -8.22 -6.15
CA ALA A 48 -2.44 -8.80 -6.43
C ALA A 48 -2.99 -8.39 -7.81
N ALA A 49 -2.80 -7.12 -8.22
CA ALA A 49 -3.19 -6.63 -9.53
C ALA A 49 -2.37 -7.28 -10.66
N LEU A 50 -1.08 -7.50 -10.43
CA LEU A 50 -0.19 -8.17 -11.38
C LEU A 50 -0.59 -9.64 -11.57
N ASP A 51 -0.80 -10.37 -10.47
CA ASP A 51 -1.22 -11.78 -10.51
C ASP A 51 -2.57 -11.94 -11.24
N GLY A 52 -3.54 -11.05 -10.97
CA GLY A 52 -4.79 -10.98 -11.70
C GLY A 52 -4.61 -10.67 -13.19
N SER A 53 -3.71 -9.76 -13.55
CA SER A 53 -3.46 -9.38 -14.95
C SER A 53 -2.82 -10.51 -15.76
N MET A 54 -1.98 -11.34 -15.12
CA MET A 54 -1.37 -12.52 -15.76
C MET A 54 -2.41 -13.61 -16.06
N GLU A 55 -3.42 -13.77 -15.22
CA GLU A 55 -4.47 -14.77 -15.43
C GLU A 55 -5.35 -14.45 -16.63
N THR A 56 -5.51 -13.20 -17.02
CA THR A 56 -6.24 -12.81 -18.25
C THR A 56 -5.59 -13.31 -19.53
N ALA A 57 -4.34 -13.76 -19.48
CA ALA A 57 -3.68 -14.39 -20.61
C ALA A 57 -4.21 -15.81 -20.90
N ARG A 58 -4.90 -16.45 -19.95
CA ARG A 58 -5.50 -17.78 -20.09
C ARG A 58 -6.92 -17.69 -20.65
N PRO A 59 -7.36 -18.63 -21.50
CA PRO A 59 -8.69 -18.61 -22.14
C PRO A 59 -9.85 -18.64 -21.15
N GLU A 60 -9.67 -19.28 -20.00
CA GLU A 60 -10.67 -19.44 -18.93
C GLU A 60 -10.29 -18.67 -17.66
N GLY A 61 -9.32 -17.76 -17.76
CA GLY A 61 -8.77 -17.07 -16.60
C GLY A 61 -9.78 -16.14 -15.94
N LYS A 62 -10.02 -16.35 -14.66
CA LYS A 62 -10.83 -15.48 -13.80
C LYS A 62 -9.91 -14.50 -13.09
N SER A 63 -9.48 -13.49 -13.81
CA SER A 63 -8.56 -12.43 -13.35
C SER A 63 -8.98 -11.81 -12.02
N ARG A 64 -10.27 -11.47 -11.90
CA ARG A 64 -10.82 -10.89 -10.67
C ARG A 64 -10.73 -11.83 -9.48
N ASP A 65 -11.08 -13.11 -9.65
CA ASP A 65 -11.09 -14.09 -8.57
C ASP A 65 -9.65 -14.36 -8.09
N LYS A 66 -8.69 -14.40 -9.01
CA LYS A 66 -7.28 -14.57 -8.70
C LYS A 66 -6.73 -13.35 -7.94
N ALA A 67 -7.00 -12.15 -8.43
CA ALA A 67 -6.61 -10.92 -7.74
C ALA A 67 -7.24 -10.82 -6.35
N LEU A 68 -8.52 -11.21 -6.19
CA LEU A 68 -9.19 -11.27 -4.89
C LEU A 68 -8.55 -12.29 -3.95
N LYS A 69 -8.23 -13.49 -4.43
CA LYS A 69 -7.59 -14.53 -3.62
C LYS A 69 -6.23 -14.08 -3.13
N LYS A 70 -5.38 -13.59 -4.06
CA LYS A 70 -4.04 -13.08 -3.73
C LYS A 70 -4.11 -11.85 -2.82
N GLY A 71 -5.02 -10.93 -3.10
CA GLY A 71 -5.23 -9.75 -2.26
C GLY A 71 -5.68 -10.08 -0.83
N LYS A 72 -6.54 -11.08 -0.64
CA LYS A 72 -6.91 -11.56 0.69
C LYS A 72 -5.76 -12.24 1.41
N GLU A 73 -4.96 -13.04 0.71
CA GLU A 73 -3.78 -13.71 1.25
C GLU A 73 -2.78 -12.68 1.78
N LEU A 74 -2.45 -11.67 0.98
CA LEU A 74 -1.52 -10.60 1.35
C LEU A 74 -2.09 -9.64 2.42
N GLY A 75 -3.40 -9.44 2.42
CA GLY A 75 -4.10 -8.62 3.41
C GLY A 75 -4.35 -9.31 4.75
N ASN A 76 -4.17 -10.63 4.86
CA ASN A 76 -4.34 -11.37 6.11
C ASN A 76 -3.15 -11.21 7.08
N THR A 77 -2.21 -10.36 6.75
CA THR A 77 -1.11 -9.97 7.64
C THR A 77 -1.65 -9.00 8.69
N GLY A 78 -1.36 -9.22 9.97
CA GLY A 78 -1.78 -8.31 11.03
C GLY A 78 -1.13 -6.94 10.86
N PHE A 79 -1.95 -5.88 10.77
CA PHE A 79 -1.47 -4.50 10.72
C PHE A 79 -1.54 -3.87 12.10
N TYR A 80 -0.51 -3.14 12.48
CA TYR A 80 -0.46 -2.43 13.76
C TYR A 80 -1.47 -1.26 13.79
N GLU A 81 -2.18 -1.15 14.89
CA GLU A 81 -3.14 -0.05 15.16
C GLU A 81 -4.18 0.16 14.04
N SER A 82 -4.70 -0.93 13.48
CA SER A 82 -5.65 -0.86 12.37
C SER A 82 -6.79 -1.85 12.50
N LYS A 83 -7.94 -1.50 11.94
CA LYS A 83 -9.13 -2.35 11.85
C LYS A 83 -9.80 -2.17 10.48
N ASN A 84 -10.75 -3.09 10.18
CA ASN A 84 -11.63 -2.98 9.02
C ASN A 84 -10.92 -2.91 7.66
N LEU A 85 -9.94 -3.80 7.43
CA LEU A 85 -9.35 -3.92 6.10
C LEU A 85 -10.43 -4.35 5.08
N LYS A 86 -10.70 -3.49 4.11
CA LYS A 86 -11.60 -3.78 3.00
C LYS A 86 -10.77 -3.91 1.72
N LEU A 87 -11.09 -4.93 0.93
CA LEU A 87 -10.48 -5.21 -0.36
C LEU A 87 -11.52 -5.09 -1.46
N GLN A 88 -11.25 -4.27 -2.45
CA GLN A 88 -12.07 -4.14 -3.65
C GLN A 88 -11.22 -4.40 -4.89
N VAL A 89 -11.76 -5.19 -5.81
CA VAL A 89 -11.10 -5.48 -7.09
C VAL A 89 -12.05 -5.11 -8.23
N CYS A 90 -11.58 -4.22 -9.10
CA CYS A 90 -12.25 -3.84 -10.34
C CYS A 90 -11.43 -4.35 -11.53
N GLU A 91 -12.11 -4.94 -12.51
CA GLU A 91 -11.53 -5.41 -13.76
C GLU A 91 -12.24 -4.74 -14.92
N GLU A 92 -11.49 -3.95 -15.69
CA GLU A 92 -11.93 -3.35 -16.95
C GLU A 92 -10.79 -3.50 -17.98
N LYS A 93 -10.20 -2.40 -18.43
CA LYS A 93 -8.97 -2.36 -19.24
C LYS A 93 -7.70 -2.56 -18.40
N LYS A 94 -7.85 -2.44 -17.08
CA LYS A 94 -6.82 -2.61 -16.06
C LYS A 94 -7.41 -3.43 -14.92
N VAL A 95 -6.59 -4.27 -14.30
CA VAL A 95 -6.92 -4.86 -13.01
C VAL A 95 -6.52 -3.85 -11.94
N GLN A 96 -7.48 -3.38 -11.18
CA GLN A 96 -7.28 -2.43 -10.10
C GLN A 96 -7.67 -3.08 -8.78
N VAL A 97 -6.75 -3.06 -7.84
CA VAL A 97 -6.94 -3.53 -6.47
C VAL A 97 -6.88 -2.33 -5.54
N THR A 98 -7.90 -2.16 -4.72
CA THR A 98 -7.98 -1.08 -3.74
C THR A 98 -8.09 -1.69 -2.36
N TYR A 99 -7.23 -1.24 -1.46
CA TYR A 99 -7.31 -1.52 -0.03
C TYR A 99 -7.73 -0.25 0.71
N ASP A 100 -8.67 -0.42 1.62
CA ASP A 100 -9.12 0.60 2.55
C ASP A 100 -8.86 0.09 3.97
N LEU A 101 -8.15 0.85 4.77
CA LEU A 101 -7.74 0.51 6.12
C LEU A 101 -7.99 1.68 7.07
N ASP A 102 -8.70 1.41 8.17
CA ASP A 102 -8.90 2.38 9.23
C ASP A 102 -7.79 2.24 10.26
N MET A 103 -7.03 3.31 10.47
CA MET A 103 -5.97 3.36 11.47
C MET A 103 -6.45 4.12 12.71
N PHE A 104 -6.18 3.56 13.88
CA PHE A 104 -6.50 4.18 15.16
C PHE A 104 -5.26 4.82 15.76
N SER A 105 -5.42 6.02 16.29
CA SER A 105 -4.45 6.53 17.25
C SER A 105 -4.84 6.07 18.64
N VAL A 106 -3.93 5.43 19.36
CA VAL A 106 -4.09 5.01 20.77
C VAL A 106 -4.41 6.21 21.67
N TYR A 107 -4.07 7.43 21.25
CA TYR A 107 -4.30 8.68 21.96
C TYR A 107 -5.63 9.38 21.63
N GLY A 108 -6.66 8.62 21.30
CA GLY A 108 -8.05 9.06 21.26
C GLY A 108 -8.29 10.37 20.49
N GLY A 109 -8.50 10.30 19.19
CA GLY A 109 -8.97 11.45 18.42
C GLY A 109 -8.52 11.56 16.99
N PHE A 110 -7.47 10.88 16.58
CA PHE A 110 -7.04 10.86 15.18
C PHE A 110 -7.38 9.52 14.52
N ASN A 111 -8.59 9.42 13.99
CA ASN A 111 -8.91 8.33 13.07
C ASN A 111 -8.40 8.72 11.68
N SER A 112 -7.42 8.01 11.20
CA SER A 112 -6.87 8.20 9.88
C SER A 112 -7.35 7.07 8.97
N HIS A 113 -7.87 7.43 7.80
CA HIS A 113 -8.27 6.48 6.77
C HIS A 113 -7.16 6.36 5.72
N LEU A 114 -6.68 5.15 5.53
CA LEU A 114 -5.64 4.83 4.56
C LEU A 114 -6.26 4.10 3.37
N GLN A 115 -6.30 4.75 2.22
CA GLN A 115 -6.70 4.14 0.96
C GLN A 115 -5.48 3.98 0.05
N VAL A 116 -5.30 2.78 -0.47
CA VAL A 116 -4.21 2.44 -1.40
C VAL A 116 -4.77 1.76 -2.63
N LYS A 117 -4.28 2.16 -3.81
CA LYS A 117 -4.70 1.63 -5.10
C LYS A 117 -3.51 1.13 -5.89
N GLY A 118 -3.54 -0.15 -6.28
CA GLY A 118 -2.63 -0.74 -7.26
C GLY A 118 -3.37 -0.99 -8.57
N SER A 119 -2.82 -0.61 -9.71
CA SER A 119 -3.44 -0.86 -11.00
C SER A 119 -2.42 -1.36 -12.02
N VAL A 120 -2.74 -2.45 -12.71
CA VAL A 120 -1.91 -3.06 -13.74
C VAL A 120 -2.72 -3.21 -15.02
N LYS A 121 -2.11 -2.84 -16.16
CA LYS A 121 -2.75 -2.98 -17.47
C LYS A 121 -2.83 -4.43 -17.87
N VAL A 122 -4.00 -4.86 -18.34
CA VAL A 122 -4.19 -6.21 -18.90
C VAL A 122 -3.45 -6.32 -20.21
N ILE A 123 -2.44 -7.20 -20.26
CA ILE A 123 -1.69 -7.51 -21.48
C ILE A 123 -2.23 -8.81 -22.06
N LYS A 124 -2.86 -8.73 -23.23
CA LYS A 124 -3.28 -9.92 -24.00
C LYS A 124 -2.16 -10.31 -24.96
N PRO A 125 -1.35 -11.35 -24.64
CA PRO A 125 -0.18 -11.70 -25.46
C PRO A 125 -0.55 -12.06 -26.89
N VAL A 126 -1.70 -12.69 -27.10
CA VAL A 126 -2.21 -13.06 -28.43
C VAL A 126 -2.41 -11.84 -29.33
N THR A 127 -2.95 -10.76 -28.82
CA THR A 127 -3.15 -9.51 -29.59
C THR A 127 -1.84 -8.83 -29.91
N TRP A 128 -0.85 -8.94 -29.05
CA TRP A 128 0.51 -8.42 -29.28
C TRP A 128 1.22 -9.21 -30.38
N ILE A 129 1.19 -10.54 -30.32
CA ILE A 129 1.79 -11.43 -31.32
C ILE A 129 1.18 -11.16 -32.70
N ARG A 130 -0.16 -11.01 -32.77
CA ARG A 130 -0.84 -10.67 -34.04
C ARG A 130 -0.40 -9.33 -34.61
N LYS A 131 -0.25 -8.31 -33.74
CA LYS A 131 0.22 -6.99 -34.17
C LYS A 131 1.66 -7.03 -34.70
N VAL A 132 2.55 -7.76 -34.00
CA VAL A 132 3.96 -7.90 -34.43
C VAL A 132 4.05 -8.66 -35.74
N LYS A 133 3.29 -9.74 -35.92
CA LYS A 133 3.23 -10.47 -37.22
C LYS A 133 2.74 -9.57 -38.33
N GLY A 134 1.65 -8.84 -38.12
CA GLY A 134 1.12 -7.90 -39.14
C GLY A 134 2.13 -6.82 -39.53
N LEU A 135 2.89 -6.30 -38.56
CA LEU A 135 3.96 -5.33 -38.86
C LEU A 135 5.12 -5.93 -39.64
N SER A 136 5.51 -7.18 -39.33
CA SER A 136 6.56 -7.88 -40.08
C SER A 136 6.16 -8.20 -41.52
N GLU A 137 4.90 -8.57 -41.75
CA GLU A 137 4.35 -8.80 -43.11
C GLU A 137 4.33 -7.50 -43.93
N VAL A 138 3.93 -6.38 -43.35
CA VAL A 138 3.96 -5.07 -44.02
C VAL A 138 5.39 -4.64 -44.32
N SER A 139 6.32 -4.84 -43.38
CA SER A 139 7.74 -4.53 -43.59
C SER A 139 8.36 -5.36 -44.72
N ASN A 140 7.97 -6.65 -44.85
CA ASN A 140 8.46 -7.50 -45.92
C ASN A 140 7.88 -7.13 -47.30
N LYS A 141 6.62 -6.65 -47.35
CA LYS A 141 6.00 -6.17 -48.59
C LYS A 141 6.58 -4.83 -49.09
N LEU A 142 7.18 -4.04 -48.20
CA LEU A 142 7.82 -2.77 -48.56
C LEU A 142 9.28 -2.92 -49.01
N LYS A 143 9.88 -4.07 -48.78
CA LYS A 143 11.27 -4.40 -49.19
C LYS A 143 11.39 -5.22 -50.45
N GLY A 144 10.31 -5.69 -51.05
CA GLY A 144 10.24 -6.39 -52.33
C GLY A 144 9.58 -5.52 -53.38
#